data_8ea0c9762a8d5ff30f15106e3469f085
#
_entry.id   8ea0c9762a8d5ff30f15106e3469f085
#
_cell.length_a   1.000
_cell.length_b   1.000
_cell.length_c   1.000
_cell.angle_alpha   90.00
_cell.angle_beta   90.00
_cell.angle_gamma   90.00
#
_symmetry.space_group_name_H-M   'P 1'
#
loop_
_entity.id
_entity.type
_entity.pdbx_description
1 polymer ?
#
loop_
_entity_poly.entity_id
_entity_poly.type
_entity_poly.pdbx_seq_one_letter_code
_entity_poly.pdbx_strand_id
1 'polypeptide(L)'
;MKKYIYTVMLLFMAITVTQAQRMLPKQKGVEVSAGILSDDKIGNDYYINVAMTVNGKNGNYQLWALEYTHQYHDYKDVRIPQETFTAEGGYSFFLLGDSRKNITLNAGITGVVGYESINRGEAKLYDGAKIVSENNFVYGAGGRLTFETYLSDRFVLVLQGRTKVLWGTDLEQFRPSAGVGLRFNF
;
A
#
# COMPACT_ATOMS: atom_id res chain seq x y z
N MET A 1 26.50 6.58 -23.35
CA MET A 1 25.97 6.05 -22.09
C MET A 1 26.56 6.74 -20.85
N LYS A 2 27.88 6.90 -20.69
CA LYS A 2 28.47 7.57 -19.51
C LYS A 2 27.99 9.00 -19.27
N LYS A 3 27.71 9.79 -20.31
CA LYS A 3 27.22 11.19 -20.18
C LYS A 3 25.85 11.27 -19.51
N TYR A 4 24.94 10.35 -19.79
CA TYR A 4 23.62 10.32 -19.17
C TYR A 4 23.66 9.93 -17.68
N ILE A 5 24.61 9.09 -17.28
CA ILE A 5 24.82 8.72 -15.90
C ILE A 5 25.27 9.94 -15.08
N TYR A 6 26.18 10.76 -15.61
CA TYR A 6 26.63 11.99 -14.93
C TYR A 6 25.49 13.02 -14.83
N THR A 7 24.66 13.15 -15.88
CA THR A 7 23.51 14.07 -15.86
C THR A 7 22.48 13.65 -14.80
N VAL A 8 22.18 12.36 -14.72
CA VAL A 8 21.27 11.82 -13.70
C VAL A 8 21.85 12.01 -12.30
N MET A 9 23.16 11.77 -12.12
CA MET A 9 23.85 11.94 -10.84
C MET A 9 23.89 13.41 -10.42
N LEU A 10 24.07 14.35 -11.36
CA LEU A 10 24.04 15.79 -11.11
C LEU A 10 22.63 16.28 -10.77
N LEU A 11 21.58 15.71 -11.41
CA LEU A 11 20.18 15.98 -11.08
C LEU A 11 19.86 15.50 -9.65
N PHE A 12 20.37 14.33 -9.25
CA PHE A 12 20.22 13.83 -7.89
C PHE A 12 20.92 14.72 -6.85
N MET A 13 22.11 15.25 -7.16
CA MET A 13 22.82 16.17 -6.26
C MET A 13 22.14 17.54 -6.14
N ALA A 14 21.46 18.01 -7.18
CA ALA A 14 20.76 19.31 -7.16
C ALA A 14 19.50 19.30 -6.24
N ILE A 15 18.96 18.14 -5.94
CA ILE A 15 17.75 17.99 -5.11
C ILE A 15 18.05 18.14 -3.60
N THR A 16 19.32 18.11 -3.18
CA THR A 16 19.71 18.05 -1.76
C THR A 16 19.82 19.40 -1.03
N VAL A 17 19.50 20.54 -1.67
CA VAL A 17 19.86 21.88 -1.14
C VAL A 17 18.68 22.65 -0.52
N THR A 18 17.47 22.15 -0.51
CA THR A 18 16.35 22.85 0.14
C THR A 18 16.18 22.42 1.58
N GLN A 19 16.64 23.27 2.51
CA GLN A 19 16.35 23.12 3.95
C GLN A 19 14.94 23.66 4.25
N ALA A 20 13.90 22.92 3.91
CA ALA A 20 12.58 23.27 4.36
C ALA A 20 12.13 22.36 5.51
N GLN A 21 11.23 22.85 6.33
CA GLN A 21 10.69 22.13 7.47
C GLN A 21 9.85 20.96 6.97
N ARG A 22 10.34 19.75 7.13
CA ARG A 22 9.66 18.51 6.76
C ARG A 22 8.78 18.03 7.91
N MET A 23 7.68 17.36 7.56
CA MET A 23 6.72 16.79 8.51
C MET A 23 6.07 17.85 9.44
N LEU A 24 5.58 18.93 8.85
CA LEU A 24 4.85 19.95 9.60
C LEU A 24 3.57 19.35 10.21
N PRO A 25 3.28 19.59 11.50
CA PRO A 25 2.00 19.19 12.08
C PRO A 25 0.83 19.79 11.29
N LYS A 26 -0.21 18.97 11.06
CA LYS A 26 -1.40 19.26 10.26
C LYS A 26 -1.16 19.35 8.73
N GLN A 27 0.06 19.18 8.26
CA GLN A 27 0.32 19.03 6.83
C GLN A 27 -0.43 17.81 6.31
N LYS A 28 -1.08 17.96 5.17
CA LYS A 28 -1.80 16.89 4.50
C LYS A 28 -0.97 16.35 3.35
N GLY A 29 -1.18 15.08 3.00
CA GLY A 29 -0.56 14.47 1.85
C GLY A 29 -1.53 13.52 1.16
N VAL A 30 -1.36 13.36 -0.13
CA VAL A 30 -1.99 12.31 -0.93
C VAL A 30 -0.90 11.36 -1.39
N GLU A 31 -1.10 10.09 -1.16
CA GLU A 31 -0.19 9.01 -1.53
C GLU A 31 -0.86 8.09 -2.53
N VAL A 32 -0.14 7.75 -3.59
CA VAL A 32 -0.53 6.67 -4.51
C VAL A 32 0.55 5.61 -4.43
N SER A 33 0.16 4.38 -4.20
CA SER A 33 1.06 3.24 -4.10
C SER A 33 0.54 2.03 -4.83
N ALA A 34 1.45 1.20 -5.28
CA ALA A 34 1.16 -0.09 -5.89
C ALA A 34 2.18 -1.12 -5.42
N GLY A 35 1.81 -2.38 -5.48
CA GLY A 35 2.70 -3.45 -5.07
C GLY A 35 2.14 -4.82 -5.39
N ILE A 36 2.84 -5.82 -4.90
CA ILE A 36 2.54 -7.23 -5.08
C ILE A 36 2.09 -7.84 -3.76
N LEU A 37 1.24 -8.84 -3.84
CA LEU A 37 0.91 -9.70 -2.71
C LEU A 37 1.92 -10.85 -2.67
N SER A 38 2.20 -11.31 -1.45
CA SER A 38 3.05 -12.49 -1.25
C SER A 38 2.15 -13.71 -1.25
N ASP A 39 1.97 -14.29 -2.42
CA ASP A 39 1.33 -15.58 -2.64
C ASP A 39 2.29 -16.49 -3.39
N ASP A 40 1.96 -17.77 -3.57
CA ASP A 40 2.83 -18.81 -4.17
C ASP A 40 3.34 -18.45 -5.58
N LYS A 41 2.66 -17.52 -6.28
CA LYS A 41 3.05 -17.06 -7.63
C LYS A 41 3.23 -15.55 -7.71
N ILE A 42 4.43 -15.10 -7.37
CA ILE A 42 4.81 -13.69 -7.46
C ILE A 42 4.60 -13.18 -8.91
N GLY A 43 3.79 -12.13 -9.08
CA GLY A 43 3.70 -11.35 -10.31
C GLY A 43 2.33 -11.22 -10.96
N ASN A 44 1.33 -12.02 -10.56
CA ASN A 44 -0.04 -11.88 -11.06
C ASN A 44 -0.97 -11.18 -10.06
N ASP A 45 -0.54 -11.11 -8.79
CA ASP A 45 -1.34 -10.60 -7.70
C ASP A 45 -0.81 -9.23 -7.30
N TYR A 46 -1.63 -8.21 -7.44
CA TYR A 46 -1.23 -6.83 -7.23
C TYR A 46 -2.29 -6.06 -6.45
N TYR A 47 -1.86 -4.96 -5.87
CA TYR A 47 -2.75 -3.94 -5.32
C TYR A 47 -2.42 -2.55 -5.85
N ILE A 48 -3.43 -1.70 -5.87
CA ILE A 48 -3.33 -0.25 -6.07
C ILE A 48 -4.01 0.42 -4.88
N ASN A 49 -3.34 1.38 -4.28
CA ASN A 49 -3.81 2.07 -3.08
C ASN A 49 -3.69 3.58 -3.27
N VAL A 50 -4.73 4.29 -2.86
CA VAL A 50 -4.74 5.76 -2.76
C VAL A 50 -5.02 6.12 -1.33
N ALA A 51 -4.14 6.91 -0.71
CA ALA A 51 -4.26 7.29 0.67
C ALA A 51 -4.15 8.80 0.88
N MET A 52 -4.83 9.28 1.90
CA MET A 52 -4.67 10.62 2.46
C MET A 52 -3.98 10.52 3.82
N THR A 53 -2.98 11.34 4.03
CA THR A 53 -2.25 11.42 5.29
C THR A 53 -2.43 12.79 5.93
N VAL A 54 -2.44 12.82 7.26
CA VAL A 54 -2.46 14.07 8.03
C VAL A 54 -1.38 13.97 9.09
N ASN A 55 -0.33 14.77 8.94
CA ASN A 55 0.79 14.77 9.87
C ASN A 55 0.39 15.25 11.27
N GLY A 56 0.80 14.49 12.25
CA GLY A 56 0.68 14.82 13.67
C GLY A 56 1.97 15.43 14.23
N LYS A 57 2.15 15.27 15.54
CA LYS A 57 3.38 15.65 16.24
C LYS A 57 4.40 14.51 16.13
N ASN A 58 5.68 14.85 16.24
CA ASN A 58 6.82 13.92 16.34
C ASN A 58 7.02 13.00 15.13
N GLY A 59 6.48 13.33 13.95
CA GLY A 59 6.61 12.50 12.77
C GLY A 59 5.55 11.39 12.61
N ASN A 60 4.59 11.35 13.54
CA ASN A 60 3.43 10.48 13.41
C ASN A 60 2.43 11.06 12.44
N TYR A 61 1.57 10.22 11.85
CA TYR A 61 0.49 10.70 10.98
C TYR A 61 -0.73 9.76 11.00
N GLN A 62 -1.90 10.36 10.76
CA GLN A 62 -3.13 9.64 10.47
C GLN A 62 -3.14 9.23 9.00
N LEU A 63 -3.73 8.07 8.71
CA LEU A 63 -3.85 7.52 7.38
C LEU A 63 -5.30 7.11 7.11
N TRP A 64 -5.81 7.47 5.93
CA TRP A 64 -7.07 7.02 5.37
C TRP A 64 -6.81 6.56 3.96
N ALA A 65 -7.17 5.34 3.61
CA ALA A 65 -6.84 4.77 2.31
C ALA A 65 -8.00 4.01 1.69
N LEU A 66 -7.99 3.99 0.37
CA LEU A 66 -8.81 3.10 -0.45
C LEU A 66 -7.87 2.21 -1.26
N GLU A 67 -8.16 0.94 -1.30
CA GLU A 67 -7.34 -0.03 -2.00
C GLU A 67 -8.18 -0.97 -2.85
N TYR A 68 -7.67 -1.24 -4.02
CA TYR A 68 -8.10 -2.32 -4.90
C TYR A 68 -7.00 -3.38 -4.92
N THR A 69 -7.40 -4.63 -4.69
CA THR A 69 -6.53 -5.79 -4.74
C THR A 69 -7.08 -6.77 -5.76
N HIS A 70 -6.20 -7.31 -6.59
CA HIS A 70 -6.50 -8.35 -7.56
C HIS A 70 -5.61 -9.55 -7.30
N GLN A 71 -6.22 -10.73 -7.16
CA GLN A 71 -5.54 -12.01 -6.92
C GLN A 71 -6.15 -13.09 -7.78
N TYR A 72 -5.37 -14.15 -8.04
CA TYR A 72 -5.85 -15.35 -8.72
C TYR A 72 -5.71 -16.58 -7.83
N HIS A 73 -6.74 -17.38 -7.79
CA HIS A 73 -6.72 -18.68 -7.13
C HIS A 73 -6.79 -19.79 -8.16
N ASP A 74 -5.85 -20.72 -8.11
CA ASP A 74 -5.84 -21.86 -9.04
C ASP A 74 -6.90 -22.90 -8.63
N TYR A 75 -7.79 -23.23 -9.54
CA TYR A 75 -8.73 -24.33 -9.42
C TYR A 75 -8.60 -25.25 -10.61
N LYS A 76 -8.00 -26.45 -10.42
CA LYS A 76 -7.66 -27.38 -11.50
C LYS A 76 -6.80 -26.67 -12.55
N ASP A 77 -7.31 -26.56 -13.79
CA ASP A 77 -6.62 -25.90 -14.92
C ASP A 77 -7.08 -24.45 -15.17
N VAL A 78 -7.88 -23.87 -14.26
CA VAL A 78 -8.45 -22.52 -14.39
C VAL A 78 -8.06 -21.65 -13.23
N ARG A 79 -7.80 -20.36 -13.52
CA ARG A 79 -7.56 -19.32 -12.53
C ARG A 79 -8.84 -18.57 -12.25
N ILE A 80 -9.24 -18.54 -10.98
CA ILE A 80 -10.41 -17.82 -10.52
C ILE A 80 -9.94 -16.45 -10.02
N PRO A 81 -10.40 -15.34 -10.63
CA PRO A 81 -10.06 -14.01 -10.16
C PRO A 81 -10.81 -13.68 -8.88
N GLN A 82 -10.10 -13.08 -7.94
CA GLN A 82 -10.61 -12.46 -6.73
C GLN A 82 -10.30 -10.98 -6.77
N GLU A 83 -11.31 -10.16 -6.59
CA GLU A 83 -11.20 -8.71 -6.52
C GLU A 83 -11.66 -8.23 -5.15
N THR A 84 -10.83 -7.44 -4.47
CA THR A 84 -11.16 -6.92 -3.15
C THR A 84 -11.01 -5.41 -3.13
N PHE A 85 -12.07 -4.72 -2.70
CA PHE A 85 -12.07 -3.28 -2.46
C PHE A 85 -12.09 -3.05 -0.95
N THR A 86 -11.08 -2.35 -0.42
CA THR A 86 -11.01 -2.05 1.01
C THR A 86 -10.86 -0.55 1.27
N ALA A 87 -11.47 -0.11 2.37
CA ALA A 87 -11.22 1.18 2.98
C ALA A 87 -10.47 0.94 4.30
N GLU A 88 -9.44 1.73 4.53
CA GLU A 88 -8.57 1.63 5.69
C GLU A 88 -8.52 2.96 6.43
N GLY A 89 -8.53 2.90 7.75
CA GLY A 89 -8.28 4.05 8.61
C GLY A 89 -7.32 3.69 9.73
N GLY A 90 -6.32 4.51 9.98
CA GLY A 90 -5.35 4.16 10.99
C GLY A 90 -4.34 5.24 11.34
N TYR A 91 -3.33 4.83 12.07
CA TYR A 91 -2.31 5.71 12.60
C TYR A 91 -0.92 5.11 12.39
N SER A 92 0.02 5.96 11.98
CA SER A 92 1.42 5.61 11.77
C SER A 92 2.30 6.32 12.80
N PHE A 93 3.16 5.54 13.43
CA PHE A 93 4.09 5.97 14.47
C PHE A 93 5.49 6.09 13.88
N PHE A 94 6.15 7.19 14.11
CA PHE A 94 7.56 7.37 13.80
C PHE A 94 8.41 6.47 14.71
N LEU A 95 9.26 5.66 14.12
CA LEU A 95 10.18 4.79 14.84
C LEU A 95 11.60 5.35 14.85
N LEU A 96 12.13 5.58 13.66
CA LEU A 96 13.52 5.99 13.44
C LEU A 96 13.60 6.98 12.27
N GLY A 97 14.65 7.79 12.25
CA GLY A 97 14.96 8.68 11.14
C GLY A 97 16.26 9.42 11.36
N ASP A 98 16.79 9.99 10.28
CA ASP A 98 17.94 10.86 10.36
C ASP A 98 17.58 12.20 11.07
N SER A 99 18.59 12.93 11.56
CA SER A 99 18.39 14.20 12.28
C SER A 99 17.68 15.27 11.44
N ARG A 100 17.77 15.19 10.12
CA ARG A 100 17.09 16.08 9.16
C ARG A 100 15.75 15.54 8.68
N LYS A 101 15.37 14.34 9.09
CA LYS A 101 14.14 13.63 8.64
C LYS A 101 14.05 13.50 7.12
N ASN A 102 15.19 13.31 6.46
CA ASN A 102 15.21 12.98 5.02
C ASN A 102 14.77 11.55 4.78
N ILE A 103 15.09 10.69 5.75
CA ILE A 103 14.75 9.28 5.72
C ILE A 103 14.09 8.96 7.05
N THR A 104 12.93 8.29 6.99
CA THR A 104 12.18 7.88 8.17
C THR A 104 11.70 6.45 8.05
N LEU A 105 11.64 5.76 9.17
CA LEU A 105 11.01 4.45 9.32
C LEU A 105 9.80 4.63 10.23
N ASN A 106 8.65 4.20 9.77
CA ASN A 106 7.40 4.29 10.51
C ASN A 106 6.71 2.93 10.57
N ALA A 107 6.03 2.66 11.69
CA ALA A 107 5.14 1.51 11.83
C ALA A 107 3.71 2.00 12.03
N GLY A 108 2.75 1.38 11.37
CA GLY A 108 1.35 1.75 11.44
C GLY A 108 0.42 0.59 11.69
N ILE A 109 -0.73 0.92 12.27
CA ILE A 109 -1.86 0.02 12.43
C ILE A 109 -3.09 0.64 11.78
N THR A 110 -3.91 -0.19 11.13
CA THR A 110 -5.14 0.24 10.45
C THR A 110 -6.30 -0.68 10.80
N GLY A 111 -7.51 -0.13 10.89
CA GLY A 111 -8.74 -0.89 10.74
C GLY A 111 -9.09 -0.96 9.26
N VAL A 112 -9.64 -2.08 8.84
CA VAL A 112 -9.96 -2.38 7.43
C VAL A 112 -11.40 -2.82 7.34
N VAL A 113 -12.13 -2.28 6.35
CA VAL A 113 -13.46 -2.77 5.96
C VAL A 113 -13.51 -2.83 4.44
N GLY A 114 -14.26 -3.76 3.88
CA GLY A 114 -14.29 -3.87 2.43
C GLY A 114 -15.29 -4.89 1.91
N TYR A 115 -15.18 -5.10 0.63
CA TYR A 115 -16.01 -5.99 -0.14
C TYR A 115 -15.13 -6.84 -1.07
N GLU A 116 -15.38 -8.13 -1.07
CA GLU A 116 -14.66 -9.12 -1.84
C GLU A 116 -15.60 -9.76 -2.85
N SER A 117 -15.16 -9.86 -4.09
CA SER A 117 -15.89 -10.52 -5.17
C SER A 117 -15.02 -11.62 -5.76
N ILE A 118 -15.55 -12.83 -5.82
CA ILE A 118 -14.90 -14.02 -6.36
C ILE A 118 -15.53 -14.32 -7.71
N ASN A 119 -14.71 -14.65 -8.72
CA ASN A 119 -15.15 -14.98 -10.08
C ASN A 119 -16.09 -13.93 -10.68
N ARG A 120 -15.87 -12.64 -10.36
CA ARG A 120 -16.72 -11.50 -10.80
C ARG A 120 -18.20 -11.66 -10.46
N GLY A 121 -18.51 -12.42 -9.40
CA GLY A 121 -19.88 -12.70 -8.97
C GLY A 121 -20.57 -13.81 -9.76
N GLU A 122 -19.86 -14.57 -10.60
CA GLU A 122 -20.43 -15.72 -11.33
C GLU A 122 -20.35 -16.99 -10.48
N ALA A 123 -21.51 -17.54 -10.12
CA ALA A 123 -21.63 -18.72 -9.27
C ALA A 123 -21.18 -20.04 -9.93
N LYS A 124 -21.05 -20.08 -11.25
CA LYS A 124 -20.75 -21.31 -11.99
C LYS A 124 -19.38 -21.25 -12.64
N LEU A 125 -18.60 -22.29 -12.44
CA LEU A 125 -17.39 -22.56 -13.18
C LEU A 125 -17.70 -23.32 -14.49
N TYR A 126 -16.75 -23.35 -15.40
CA TYR A 126 -16.87 -23.98 -16.73
C TYR A 126 -17.19 -25.49 -16.66
N ASP A 127 -16.82 -26.16 -15.60
CA ASP A 127 -17.07 -27.61 -15.35
C ASP A 127 -18.39 -27.88 -14.62
N GLY A 128 -19.22 -26.84 -14.41
CA GLY A 128 -20.49 -26.94 -13.68
C GLY A 128 -20.38 -26.93 -12.17
N ALA A 129 -19.17 -26.83 -11.63
CA ALA A 129 -18.97 -26.64 -10.19
C ALA A 129 -19.52 -25.27 -9.77
N LYS A 130 -20.12 -25.20 -8.58
CA LYS A 130 -20.63 -23.94 -8.02
C LYS A 130 -19.64 -23.36 -7.03
N ILE A 131 -19.38 -22.06 -7.16
CA ILE A 131 -18.73 -21.29 -6.14
C ILE A 131 -19.77 -21.00 -5.06
N VAL A 132 -19.51 -21.44 -3.84
CA VAL A 132 -20.45 -21.30 -2.72
C VAL A 132 -20.49 -19.87 -2.21
N SER A 133 -19.38 -19.14 -2.33
CA SER A 133 -19.22 -17.76 -1.88
C SER A 133 -18.89 -16.85 -3.05
N GLU A 134 -19.85 -16.05 -3.49
CA GLU A 134 -19.70 -15.18 -4.65
C GLU A 134 -19.19 -13.79 -4.24
N ASN A 135 -19.70 -13.29 -3.13
CA ASN A 135 -19.43 -11.93 -2.65
C ASN A 135 -19.46 -11.87 -1.12
N ASN A 136 -18.43 -11.30 -0.52
CA ASN A 136 -18.29 -11.23 0.93
C ASN A 136 -18.04 -9.81 1.41
N PHE A 137 -18.67 -9.44 2.52
CA PHE A 137 -18.24 -8.29 3.30
C PHE A 137 -17.08 -8.70 4.18
N VAL A 138 -15.95 -8.00 4.05
CA VAL A 138 -14.73 -8.29 4.80
C VAL A 138 -14.40 -7.15 5.75
N TYR A 139 -13.89 -7.48 6.91
CA TYR A 139 -13.41 -6.51 7.89
C TYR A 139 -12.16 -7.06 8.57
N GLY A 140 -11.35 -6.18 9.14
CA GLY A 140 -10.13 -6.65 9.74
C GLY A 140 -9.22 -5.58 10.28
N ALA A 141 -7.97 -5.97 10.43
CA ALA A 141 -6.89 -5.09 10.86
C ALA A 141 -5.70 -5.22 9.93
N GLY A 142 -4.96 -4.13 9.78
CA GLY A 142 -3.73 -4.08 9.01
C GLY A 142 -2.55 -3.59 9.84
N GLY A 143 -1.38 -4.13 9.53
CA GLY A 143 -0.10 -3.63 9.99
C GLY A 143 0.72 -3.14 8.80
N ARG A 144 1.49 -2.07 8.96
CA ARG A 144 2.38 -1.57 7.94
C ARG A 144 3.70 -1.12 8.51
N LEU A 145 4.77 -1.34 7.75
CA LEU A 145 6.08 -0.80 8.00
C LEU A 145 6.47 0.00 6.75
N THR A 146 6.78 1.28 6.92
CA THR A 146 7.10 2.18 5.81
C THR A 146 8.47 2.79 5.97
N PHE A 147 9.25 2.71 4.91
CA PHE A 147 10.51 3.43 4.77
C PHE A 147 10.27 4.60 3.81
N GLU A 148 10.39 5.81 4.32
CA GLU A 148 10.05 7.03 3.60
C GLU A 148 11.30 7.84 3.32
N THR A 149 11.48 8.25 2.07
CA THR A 149 12.57 9.11 1.63
C THR A 149 12.01 10.41 1.07
N TYR A 150 12.31 11.51 1.73
CA TYR A 150 11.88 12.84 1.33
C TYR A 150 12.76 13.36 0.21
N LEU A 151 12.28 13.28 -1.04
CA LEU A 151 12.96 13.80 -2.21
C LEU A 151 12.93 15.33 -2.25
N SER A 152 11.86 15.91 -1.72
CA SER A 152 11.69 17.35 -1.52
C SER A 152 10.72 17.56 -0.35
N ASP A 153 10.38 18.81 -0.04
CA ASP A 153 9.40 19.15 1.01
C ASP A 153 8.00 18.61 0.70
N ARG A 154 7.71 18.41 -0.58
CA ARG A 154 6.40 17.97 -1.07
C ARG A 154 6.38 16.52 -1.51
N PHE A 155 7.48 16.00 -2.06
CA PHE A 155 7.53 14.66 -2.62
C PHE A 155 8.26 13.69 -1.71
N VAL A 156 7.59 12.59 -1.38
CA VAL A 156 8.11 11.52 -0.52
C VAL A 156 7.98 10.21 -1.28
N LEU A 157 9.11 9.52 -1.46
CA LEU A 157 9.13 8.14 -1.93
C LEU A 157 8.87 7.23 -0.73
N VAL A 158 7.93 6.31 -0.87
CA VAL A 158 7.51 5.37 0.18
C VAL A 158 7.77 3.95 -0.28
N LEU A 159 8.59 3.21 0.46
CA LEU A 159 8.67 1.76 0.37
C LEU A 159 7.87 1.19 1.53
N GLN A 160 7.04 0.20 1.28
CA GLN A 160 6.16 -0.35 2.31
C GLN A 160 6.07 -1.87 2.27
N GLY A 161 6.16 -2.48 3.47
CA GLY A 161 5.73 -3.83 3.74
C GLY A 161 4.44 -3.75 4.56
N ARG A 162 3.44 -4.54 4.19
CA ARG A 162 2.14 -4.51 4.85
C ARG A 162 1.61 -5.92 5.05
N THR A 163 0.76 -6.07 6.02
CA THR A 163 -0.03 -7.26 6.20
C THR A 163 -1.43 -6.89 6.62
N LYS A 164 -2.42 -7.66 6.17
CA LYS A 164 -3.81 -7.54 6.60
C LYS A 164 -4.28 -8.88 7.14
N VAL A 165 -5.07 -8.84 8.18
CA VAL A 165 -5.84 -9.98 8.67
C VAL A 165 -7.30 -9.63 8.45
N LEU A 166 -7.96 -10.36 7.55
CA LEU A 166 -9.34 -10.12 7.15
C LEU A 166 -10.24 -11.26 7.64
N TRP A 167 -11.35 -10.90 8.24
CA TRP A 167 -12.43 -11.80 8.62
C TRP A 167 -13.62 -11.57 7.69
N GLY A 168 -14.49 -12.58 7.61
CA GLY A 168 -15.64 -12.55 6.69
C GLY A 168 -15.30 -13.03 5.28
N THR A 169 -14.06 -13.45 5.04
CA THR A 169 -13.63 -14.12 3.79
C THR A 169 -13.64 -15.63 3.96
N ASP A 170 -13.94 -16.35 2.90
CA ASP A 170 -13.83 -17.82 2.83
C ASP A 170 -12.43 -18.26 2.32
N LEU A 171 -11.58 -17.30 1.97
CA LEU A 171 -10.23 -17.49 1.47
C LEU A 171 -9.18 -17.16 2.53
N GLU A 172 -7.94 -16.94 2.12
CA GLU A 172 -6.85 -16.60 3.03
C GLU A 172 -7.11 -15.32 3.80
N GLN A 173 -7.07 -15.43 5.12
CA GLN A 173 -7.25 -14.29 6.03
C GLN A 173 -6.00 -13.42 6.14
N PHE A 174 -4.81 -14.02 6.08
CA PHE A 174 -3.54 -13.33 6.23
C PHE A 174 -2.96 -12.97 4.87
N ARG A 175 -2.89 -11.68 4.59
CA ARG A 175 -2.50 -11.15 3.27
C ARG A 175 -1.30 -10.22 3.38
N PRO A 176 -0.07 -10.76 3.34
CA PRO A 176 1.14 -9.96 3.29
C PRO A 176 1.33 -9.35 1.91
N SER A 177 1.86 -8.13 1.86
CA SER A 177 2.12 -7.41 0.62
C SER A 177 3.32 -6.48 0.76
N ALA A 178 3.96 -6.17 -0.37
CA ALA A 178 5.04 -5.20 -0.43
C ALA A 178 4.87 -4.30 -1.65
N GLY A 179 5.30 -3.05 -1.55
CA GLY A 179 5.15 -2.12 -2.66
C GLY A 179 5.85 -0.79 -2.47
N VAL A 180 5.65 0.04 -3.49
CA VAL A 180 6.22 1.38 -3.57
C VAL A 180 5.13 2.41 -3.78
N GLY A 181 5.33 3.61 -3.27
CA GLY A 181 4.40 4.71 -3.41
C GLY A 181 5.10 6.05 -3.53
N LEU A 182 4.35 7.03 -3.98
CA LEU A 182 4.74 8.43 -4.01
C LEU A 182 3.69 9.24 -3.26
N ARG A 183 4.13 10.00 -2.26
CA ARG A 183 3.28 10.92 -1.50
C ARG A 183 3.59 12.35 -1.89
N PHE A 184 2.54 13.12 -2.12
CA PHE A 184 2.60 14.56 -2.32
C PHE A 184 2.01 15.27 -1.12
N ASN A 185 2.83 16.07 -0.43
CA ASN A 185 2.45 16.87 0.74
C ASN A 185 2.09 18.31 0.33
N PHE A 186 1.05 18.88 0.97
CA PHE A 186 0.54 20.23 0.71
C PHE A 186 0.01 20.92 1.97
#